data_22e1ef1594a9e746a393dfacbf7e0c1e
#
_entry.id   22e1ef1594a9e746a393dfacbf7e0c1e
#
_cell.length_a   1.000
_cell.length_b   1.000
_cell.length_c   1.000
_cell.angle_alpha   90.00
_cell.angle_beta   90.00
_cell.angle_gamma   90.00
#
_symmetry.space_group_name_H-M   'P 1'
#
loop_
_entity.id
_entity.type
_entity.pdbx_description
1 polymer ?
#
loop_
_entity_poly.entity_id
_entity_poly.type
_entity_poly.pdbx_seq_one_letter_code
_entity_poly.pdbx_strand_id
1 'polypeptide(L)'
;MNCNFETPLTLKHGAILKNRIVMAPTTLDSSFYDGHISKDEVDYYALRSGGPGMIIVEAAYINDLGKGFPGQISIANDTLIPSLSKLAHAITDNGSKAVLQLHHAGRLTNHQLLNDAQPVAPSVIADPNGGELPRALTAFEIEQTIEDYGQAVRRAILAGFSGIEIHGANRFLPQQFFSQQANHRTDKWGDKFAFPIALITRISEVVKKYASEDFIIGYRLSPEETYKDGYHYTEAIELAQKLTENGLLDYIHLSQFSAVGTPFVDQNVKRPLVTMFKEALPKDVALITVGGVRNAQQVTEALEAGADLVAMGIQLIIEPKWVEKHAAGEESAVRYVLSPTDYETLRIPEPAVRMWLEGALKEFVRFAKDEK
;
A
#
# COMPACT_ATOMS: atom_id res chain seq x y z
N MET A 1 20.91 -1.97 21.36
CA MET A 1 20.91 -3.21 20.55
C MET A 1 20.93 -2.74 19.10
N ASN A 2 21.92 -3.17 18.31
CA ASN A 2 21.86 -2.87 16.87
C ASN A 2 20.61 -3.58 16.30
N CYS A 3 19.61 -2.83 15.90
CA CYS A 3 18.43 -3.37 15.23
C CYS A 3 18.85 -3.87 13.85
N ASN A 4 19.11 -5.17 13.75
CA ASN A 4 19.47 -5.78 12.47
C ASN A 4 18.18 -6.06 11.67
N PHE A 5 18.04 -5.45 10.49
CA PHE A 5 16.90 -5.67 9.60
C PHE A 5 16.83 -7.10 9.02
N GLU A 6 17.93 -7.87 9.11
CA GLU A 6 17.98 -9.27 8.67
C GLU A 6 17.28 -10.23 9.65
N THR A 7 16.94 -9.75 10.87
CA THR A 7 16.25 -10.61 11.84
C THR A 7 14.82 -10.92 11.40
N PRO A 8 14.40 -12.21 11.51
CA PRO A 8 13.01 -12.57 11.23
C PRO A 8 12.01 -11.85 12.14
N LEU A 9 10.79 -11.70 11.67
CA LEU A 9 9.65 -11.20 12.43
C LEU A 9 8.48 -12.15 12.28
N THR A 10 7.88 -12.58 13.39
CA THR A 10 6.60 -13.28 13.39
C THR A 10 5.49 -12.26 13.58
N LEU A 11 4.57 -12.19 12.63
CA LEU A 11 3.37 -11.35 12.73
C LEU A 11 2.35 -11.97 13.68
N LYS A 12 1.35 -11.18 14.07
CA LYS A 12 0.34 -11.54 15.08
C LYS A 12 -0.33 -12.89 14.82
N HIS A 13 -0.72 -13.17 13.59
CA HIS A 13 -1.41 -14.42 13.22
C HIS A 13 -0.46 -15.54 12.77
N GLY A 14 0.84 -15.43 13.06
CA GLY A 14 1.80 -16.51 12.87
C GLY A 14 2.59 -16.47 11.57
N ALA A 15 2.30 -15.55 10.64
CA ALA A 15 3.11 -15.39 9.44
C ALA A 15 4.55 -14.98 9.79
N ILE A 16 5.53 -15.72 9.26
CA ILE A 16 6.95 -15.44 9.50
C ILE A 16 7.54 -14.71 8.30
N LEU A 17 8.06 -13.51 8.54
CA LEU A 17 8.86 -12.74 7.60
C LEU A 17 10.34 -13.03 7.87
N LYS A 18 11.10 -13.40 6.82
CA LYS A 18 12.52 -13.76 6.95
C LYS A 18 13.45 -12.61 7.33
N ASN A 19 13.01 -11.38 7.12
CA ASN A 19 13.68 -10.14 7.51
C ASN A 19 12.67 -8.98 7.63
N ARG A 20 13.14 -7.78 7.99
CA ARG A 20 12.30 -6.62 8.27
C ARG A 20 12.14 -5.67 7.07
N ILE A 21 12.59 -6.06 5.89
CA ILE A 21 12.44 -5.25 4.67
C ILE A 21 11.15 -5.63 3.95
N VAL A 22 10.39 -4.60 3.59
CA VAL A 22 9.15 -4.71 2.81
C VAL A 22 9.34 -3.96 1.49
N MET A 23 8.89 -4.53 0.38
CA MET A 23 8.73 -3.76 -0.85
C MET A 23 7.42 -2.99 -0.77
N ALA A 24 7.50 -1.64 -0.82
CA ALA A 24 6.32 -0.78 -0.78
C ALA A 24 5.48 -0.93 -2.07
N PRO A 25 4.14 -0.85 -1.99
CA PRO A 25 3.29 -0.88 -3.17
C PRO A 25 3.54 0.37 -4.03
N THR A 26 3.84 0.15 -5.30
CA THR A 26 4.11 1.20 -6.27
C THR A 26 3.43 0.85 -7.58
N THR A 27 2.50 1.66 -8.03
CA THR A 27 1.73 1.44 -9.26
C THR A 27 2.65 1.39 -10.48
N LEU A 28 2.48 0.35 -11.31
CA LEU A 28 3.24 0.13 -12.55
C LEU A 28 2.49 0.58 -13.79
N ASP A 29 1.19 0.68 -13.70
CA ASP A 29 0.29 1.05 -14.82
C ASP A 29 0.45 0.12 -16.04
N SER A 30 0.73 -1.16 -15.79
CA SER A 30 1.21 -2.11 -16.81
C SER A 30 0.30 -3.32 -17.03
N SER A 31 -0.80 -3.43 -16.30
CA SER A 31 -1.84 -4.44 -16.55
C SER A 31 -2.59 -4.16 -17.86
N PHE A 32 -3.24 -5.19 -18.39
CA PHE A 32 -4.16 -5.01 -19.48
C PHE A 32 -5.32 -4.10 -19.09
N TYR A 33 -6.00 -3.50 -20.08
CA TYR A 33 -7.09 -2.54 -19.83
C TYR A 33 -8.20 -3.10 -18.92
N ASP A 34 -8.47 -4.40 -19.02
CA ASP A 34 -9.43 -5.14 -18.19
C ASP A 34 -8.89 -5.57 -16.82
N GLY A 35 -7.66 -5.18 -16.51
CA GLY A 35 -7.00 -5.43 -15.23
C GLY A 35 -6.34 -6.81 -15.08
N HIS A 36 -6.28 -7.63 -16.15
CA HIS A 36 -5.46 -8.84 -16.13
C HIS A 36 -3.97 -8.50 -16.03
N ILE A 37 -3.26 -9.27 -15.20
CA ILE A 37 -1.82 -9.11 -14.99
C ILE A 37 -1.06 -9.37 -16.31
N SER A 38 -0.16 -8.45 -16.67
CA SER A 38 0.75 -8.63 -17.79
C SER A 38 1.95 -9.51 -17.42
N LYS A 39 2.63 -10.02 -18.45
CA LYS A 39 3.90 -10.73 -18.24
C LYS A 39 4.97 -9.81 -17.65
N ASP A 40 4.99 -8.56 -18.05
CA ASP A 40 5.98 -7.58 -17.59
C ASP A 40 5.84 -7.30 -16.08
N GLU A 41 4.62 -7.26 -15.55
CA GLU A 41 4.39 -7.17 -14.10
C GLU A 41 4.90 -8.42 -13.36
N VAL A 42 4.61 -9.62 -13.89
CA VAL A 42 5.13 -10.86 -13.31
C VAL A 42 6.66 -10.86 -13.27
N ASP A 43 7.32 -10.51 -14.37
CA ASP A 43 8.78 -10.44 -14.46
C ASP A 43 9.38 -9.37 -13.52
N TYR A 44 8.71 -8.23 -13.39
CA TYR A 44 9.10 -7.16 -12.48
C TYR A 44 9.11 -7.59 -11.02
N TYR A 45 8.03 -8.23 -10.56
CA TYR A 45 7.93 -8.72 -9.19
C TYR A 45 8.81 -9.94 -8.93
N ALA A 46 8.95 -10.86 -9.89
CA ALA A 46 9.85 -12.01 -9.80
C ALA A 46 11.31 -11.58 -9.58
N LEU A 47 11.77 -10.54 -10.28
CA LEU A 47 13.13 -10.02 -10.11
C LEU A 47 13.37 -9.45 -8.70
N ARG A 48 12.35 -8.84 -8.08
CA ARG A 48 12.41 -8.17 -6.76
C ARG A 48 12.09 -9.08 -5.59
N SER A 49 11.56 -10.26 -5.85
CA SER A 49 11.29 -11.27 -4.84
C SER A 49 12.57 -12.04 -4.44
N GLY A 50 12.53 -12.67 -3.29
CA GLY A 50 13.68 -13.40 -2.76
C GLY A 50 14.50 -12.64 -1.71
N GLY A 51 14.68 -11.34 -1.85
CA GLY A 51 15.35 -10.48 -0.87
C GLY A 51 14.41 -10.02 0.25
N PRO A 52 13.43 -9.16 -0.01
CA PRO A 52 12.49 -8.66 0.99
C PRO A 52 11.73 -9.77 1.71
N GLY A 53 11.45 -9.60 2.99
CA GLY A 53 10.58 -10.50 3.75
C GLY A 53 9.14 -10.51 3.25
N MET A 54 8.68 -9.35 2.77
CA MET A 54 7.33 -9.17 2.23
C MET A 54 7.35 -8.22 1.01
N ILE A 55 6.53 -8.51 0.03
CA ILE A 55 6.25 -7.62 -1.10
C ILE A 55 4.76 -7.25 -1.05
N ILE A 56 4.48 -5.96 -0.91
CA ILE A 56 3.14 -5.44 -1.07
C ILE A 56 2.99 -5.07 -2.55
N VAL A 57 2.15 -5.83 -3.25
CA VAL A 57 1.84 -5.61 -4.66
C VAL A 57 1.03 -4.33 -4.80
N GLU A 58 1.21 -3.64 -5.91
CA GLU A 58 0.50 -2.40 -6.23
C GLU A 58 -1.02 -2.49 -6.06
N ALA A 59 -1.65 -1.31 -6.05
CA ALA A 59 -3.07 -1.13 -5.82
C ALA A 59 -3.95 -1.88 -6.84
N ALA A 60 -4.70 -2.90 -6.40
CA ALA A 60 -5.67 -3.65 -7.20
C ALA A 60 -7.10 -3.16 -6.93
N TYR A 61 -7.82 -2.71 -7.97
CA TYR A 61 -9.19 -2.23 -7.77
C TYR A 61 -10.18 -3.38 -7.56
N ILE A 62 -11.10 -3.18 -6.59
CA ILE A 62 -12.03 -4.22 -6.10
C ILE A 62 -13.33 -4.33 -6.91
N ASN A 63 -13.71 -3.26 -7.62
CA ASN A 63 -14.85 -3.18 -8.52
C ASN A 63 -14.60 -2.08 -9.57
N ASP A 64 -15.41 -2.02 -10.63
CA ASP A 64 -15.19 -1.12 -11.76
C ASP A 64 -15.21 0.37 -11.39
N LEU A 65 -15.99 0.77 -10.38
CA LEU A 65 -16.00 2.16 -9.86
C LEU A 65 -14.73 2.49 -9.04
N GLY A 66 -13.97 1.48 -8.65
CA GLY A 66 -12.74 1.64 -7.87
C GLY A 66 -11.49 1.88 -8.70
N LYS A 67 -11.53 1.78 -10.04
CA LYS A 67 -10.38 1.97 -10.91
C LYS A 67 -9.88 3.42 -10.86
N GLY A 68 -8.59 3.60 -10.60
CA GLY A 68 -7.95 4.92 -10.48
C GLY A 68 -6.84 5.19 -11.50
N PHE A 69 -6.38 4.16 -12.23
CA PHE A 69 -5.25 4.25 -13.17
C PHE A 69 -5.54 3.45 -14.43
N PRO A 70 -4.99 3.83 -15.62
CA PRO A 70 -5.29 3.17 -16.90
C PRO A 70 -4.93 1.67 -16.90
N GLY A 71 -3.70 1.34 -16.59
CA GLY A 71 -3.16 -0.04 -16.54
C GLY A 71 -3.13 -0.63 -15.14
N GLN A 72 -4.16 -0.38 -14.34
CA GLN A 72 -4.24 -0.86 -12.96
C GLN A 72 -4.67 -2.33 -12.88
N ILE A 73 -4.05 -3.10 -11.97
CA ILE A 73 -4.48 -4.45 -11.61
C ILE A 73 -5.93 -4.47 -11.14
N SER A 74 -6.69 -5.48 -11.57
CA SER A 74 -8.04 -5.74 -11.09
C SER A 74 -8.13 -7.01 -10.25
N ILE A 75 -9.01 -6.98 -9.25
CA ILE A 75 -9.47 -8.14 -8.50
C ILE A 75 -11.01 -8.17 -8.44
N ALA A 76 -11.68 -7.48 -9.38
CA ALA A 76 -13.12 -7.25 -9.36
C ALA A 76 -13.98 -8.50 -9.68
N ASN A 77 -13.41 -9.51 -10.34
CA ASN A 77 -14.16 -10.72 -10.70
C ASN A 77 -13.29 -12.00 -10.69
N ASP A 78 -13.94 -13.16 -10.73
CA ASP A 78 -13.26 -14.46 -10.57
C ASP A 78 -12.41 -14.85 -11.78
N THR A 79 -12.64 -14.29 -12.97
CA THR A 79 -11.85 -14.58 -14.19
C THR A 79 -10.41 -14.07 -14.07
N LEU A 80 -10.15 -13.16 -13.14
CA LEU A 80 -8.82 -12.58 -12.87
C LEU A 80 -7.94 -13.51 -12.02
N ILE A 81 -8.52 -14.47 -11.28
CA ILE A 81 -7.79 -15.36 -10.36
C ILE A 81 -6.59 -16.05 -11.05
N PRO A 82 -6.68 -16.61 -12.27
CA PRO A 82 -5.53 -17.27 -12.88
C PRO A 82 -4.34 -16.33 -13.16
N SER A 83 -4.57 -15.07 -13.54
CA SER A 83 -3.49 -14.10 -13.76
C SER A 83 -2.90 -13.61 -12.44
N LEU A 84 -3.73 -13.34 -11.44
CA LEU A 84 -3.32 -12.99 -10.09
C LEU A 84 -2.50 -14.12 -9.44
N SER A 85 -2.87 -15.39 -9.69
CA SER A 85 -2.14 -16.54 -9.17
C SER A 85 -0.72 -16.62 -9.72
N LYS A 86 -0.51 -16.32 -11.01
CA LYS A 86 0.84 -16.26 -11.60
C LYS A 86 1.71 -15.23 -10.89
N LEU A 87 1.15 -14.08 -10.56
CA LEU A 87 1.86 -13.03 -9.83
C LEU A 87 2.18 -13.44 -8.39
N ALA A 88 1.21 -13.99 -7.67
CA ALA A 88 1.41 -14.47 -6.31
C ALA A 88 2.53 -15.53 -6.24
N HIS A 89 2.52 -16.52 -7.12
CA HIS A 89 3.56 -17.56 -7.19
C HIS A 89 4.92 -16.98 -7.57
N ALA A 90 4.99 -16.04 -8.53
CA ALA A 90 6.25 -15.39 -8.91
C ALA A 90 6.96 -14.71 -7.72
N ILE A 91 6.19 -14.32 -6.71
CA ILE A 91 6.73 -13.72 -5.47
C ILE A 91 7.02 -14.79 -4.42
N THR A 92 6.08 -15.69 -4.15
CA THR A 92 6.17 -16.66 -3.05
C THR A 92 7.17 -17.78 -3.33
N ASP A 93 7.29 -18.25 -4.57
CA ASP A 93 8.26 -19.28 -4.97
C ASP A 93 9.71 -18.83 -4.77
N ASN A 94 9.95 -17.53 -4.75
CA ASN A 94 11.25 -16.92 -4.43
C ASN A 94 11.42 -16.59 -2.93
N GLY A 95 10.45 -16.93 -2.07
CA GLY A 95 10.57 -16.86 -0.61
C GLY A 95 10.24 -15.52 0.04
N SER A 96 9.56 -14.61 -0.67
CA SER A 96 8.93 -13.43 -0.07
C SER A 96 7.44 -13.70 0.18
N LYS A 97 6.85 -13.10 1.23
CA LYS A 97 5.39 -13.11 1.39
C LYS A 97 4.77 -12.14 0.38
N ALA A 98 3.76 -12.59 -0.38
CA ALA A 98 3.03 -11.78 -1.35
C ALA A 98 1.76 -11.21 -0.71
N VAL A 99 1.67 -9.89 -0.58
CA VAL A 99 0.50 -9.18 -0.04
C VAL A 99 -0.10 -8.32 -1.15
N LEU A 100 -1.40 -8.46 -1.45
CA LEU A 100 -2.07 -7.66 -2.47
C LEU A 100 -2.72 -6.42 -1.84
N GLN A 101 -2.40 -5.21 -2.34
CA GLN A 101 -3.05 -4.00 -1.86
C GLN A 101 -4.41 -3.82 -2.53
N LEU A 102 -5.50 -3.83 -1.73
CA LEU A 102 -6.87 -3.62 -2.18
C LEU A 102 -7.21 -2.13 -2.25
N HIS A 103 -7.78 -1.71 -3.36
CA HIS A 103 -7.94 -0.30 -3.70
C HIS A 103 -9.33 0.04 -4.23
N HIS A 104 -9.77 1.26 -3.90
CA HIS A 104 -10.90 1.93 -4.53
C HIS A 104 -10.60 3.43 -4.60
N ALA A 105 -10.53 3.99 -5.80
CA ALA A 105 -10.12 5.37 -6.01
C ALA A 105 -11.07 6.41 -5.36
N GLY A 106 -12.36 6.07 -5.23
CA GLY A 106 -13.34 7.03 -4.77
C GLY A 106 -13.46 8.19 -5.75
N ARG A 107 -13.29 9.43 -5.27
CA ARG A 107 -13.30 10.64 -6.11
C ARG A 107 -12.01 10.89 -6.90
N LEU A 108 -10.95 10.10 -6.66
CA LEU A 108 -9.65 10.26 -7.34
C LEU A 108 -9.57 9.44 -8.64
N THR A 109 -10.58 9.57 -9.47
CA THR A 109 -10.67 8.97 -10.80
C THR A 109 -11.50 9.89 -11.71
N ASN A 110 -11.78 9.46 -12.93
CA ASN A 110 -12.56 10.21 -13.91
C ASN A 110 -13.46 9.29 -14.75
N HIS A 111 -14.47 9.87 -15.42
CA HIS A 111 -15.42 9.12 -16.23
C HIS A 111 -14.77 8.29 -17.35
N GLN A 112 -13.64 8.74 -17.90
CA GLN A 112 -12.94 8.02 -18.98
C GLN A 112 -12.37 6.69 -18.48
N LEU A 113 -11.84 6.64 -17.25
CA LEU A 113 -11.35 5.40 -16.62
C LEU A 113 -12.49 4.49 -16.18
N LEU A 114 -13.68 5.05 -15.92
CA LEU A 114 -14.85 4.35 -15.40
C LEU A 114 -15.88 3.99 -16.48
N ASN A 115 -15.50 3.94 -17.77
CA ASN A 115 -16.41 3.65 -18.89
C ASN A 115 -17.66 4.54 -18.87
N ASP A 116 -17.45 5.86 -18.79
CA ASP A 116 -18.45 6.94 -18.71
C ASP A 116 -19.26 6.99 -17.40
N ALA A 117 -18.95 6.16 -16.39
CA ALA A 117 -19.57 6.30 -15.08
C ALA A 117 -18.98 7.49 -14.31
N GLN A 118 -19.83 8.16 -13.53
CA GLN A 118 -19.38 9.25 -12.66
C GLN A 118 -18.58 8.70 -11.46
N PRO A 119 -17.45 9.34 -11.09
CA PRO A 119 -16.75 9.02 -9.85
C PRO A 119 -17.66 9.03 -8.62
N VAL A 120 -17.33 8.23 -7.62
CA VAL A 120 -18.13 8.11 -6.38
C VAL A 120 -17.32 8.52 -5.17
N ALA A 121 -18.00 9.02 -4.12
CA ALA A 121 -17.38 9.41 -2.86
C ALA A 121 -18.40 9.29 -1.71
N PRO A 122 -17.99 9.47 -0.44
CA PRO A 122 -18.94 9.56 0.67
C PRO A 122 -19.95 10.69 0.51
N SER A 123 -19.53 11.83 -0.03
CA SER A 123 -20.34 13.03 -0.27
C SER A 123 -20.00 13.69 -1.60
N VAL A 124 -20.87 14.59 -2.10
CA VAL A 124 -20.69 15.34 -3.36
C VAL A 124 -19.66 16.46 -3.15
N ILE A 125 -18.40 16.09 -2.97
CA ILE A 125 -17.29 17.02 -2.70
C ILE A 125 -16.09 16.62 -3.58
N ALA A 126 -15.67 17.54 -4.44
CA ALA A 126 -14.48 17.33 -5.28
C ALA A 126 -13.19 17.28 -4.42
N ASP A 127 -12.14 16.65 -4.96
CA ASP A 127 -10.83 16.69 -4.30
C ASP A 127 -10.25 18.11 -4.32
N PRO A 128 -9.63 18.59 -3.22
CA PRO A 128 -9.03 19.91 -3.15
C PRO A 128 -7.96 20.21 -4.21
N ASN A 129 -7.31 19.17 -4.73
CA ASN A 129 -6.31 19.31 -5.80
C ASN A 129 -6.93 19.28 -7.21
N GLY A 130 -8.26 19.29 -7.32
CA GLY A 130 -8.97 19.22 -8.58
C GLY A 130 -9.43 17.80 -8.93
N GLY A 131 -10.13 17.67 -10.03
CA GLY A 131 -10.75 16.43 -10.49
C GLY A 131 -12.25 16.61 -10.74
N GLU A 132 -12.91 15.54 -11.15
CA GLU A 132 -14.35 15.57 -11.42
C GLU A 132 -15.15 15.60 -10.12
N LEU A 133 -16.30 16.26 -10.16
CA LEU A 133 -17.23 16.24 -9.04
C LEU A 133 -17.85 14.84 -8.90
N PRO A 134 -17.63 14.12 -7.78
CA PRO A 134 -18.20 12.79 -7.61
C PRO A 134 -19.70 12.89 -7.26
N ARG A 135 -20.42 11.79 -7.47
CA ARG A 135 -21.70 11.59 -6.80
C ARG A 135 -21.50 10.92 -5.42
N ALA A 136 -22.41 11.17 -4.50
CA ALA A 136 -22.42 10.46 -3.24
C ALA A 136 -22.86 9.00 -3.44
N LEU A 137 -22.18 8.07 -2.76
CA LEU A 137 -22.64 6.70 -2.62
C LEU A 137 -23.91 6.66 -1.77
N THR A 138 -24.91 5.88 -2.20
CA THR A 138 -26.06 5.53 -1.35
C THR A 138 -25.62 4.59 -0.24
N ALA A 139 -26.41 4.45 0.83
CA ALA A 139 -26.12 3.52 1.91
C ALA A 139 -26.03 2.07 1.41
N PHE A 140 -26.85 1.68 0.44
CA PHE A 140 -26.79 0.37 -0.20
C PHE A 140 -25.48 0.17 -0.98
N GLU A 141 -25.03 1.14 -1.76
CA GLU A 141 -23.76 1.06 -2.50
C GLU A 141 -22.54 1.00 -1.58
N ILE A 142 -22.62 1.65 -0.41
CA ILE A 142 -21.54 1.53 0.61
C ILE A 142 -21.47 0.10 1.15
N GLU A 143 -22.61 -0.49 1.49
CA GLU A 143 -22.68 -1.90 1.95
C GLU A 143 -22.22 -2.86 0.85
N GLN A 144 -22.59 -2.61 -0.41
CA GLN A 144 -22.10 -3.38 -1.56
C GLN A 144 -20.58 -3.23 -1.73
N THR A 145 -20.03 -2.01 -1.58
CA THR A 145 -18.58 -1.78 -1.65
C THR A 145 -17.83 -2.56 -0.56
N ILE A 146 -18.37 -2.63 0.65
CA ILE A 146 -17.80 -3.47 1.73
C ILE A 146 -17.83 -4.95 1.35
N GLU A 147 -18.92 -5.41 0.74
CA GLU A 147 -19.00 -6.80 0.22
C GLU A 147 -18.00 -7.04 -0.90
N ASP A 148 -17.80 -6.08 -1.81
CA ASP A 148 -16.81 -6.17 -2.90
C ASP A 148 -15.39 -6.33 -2.36
N TYR A 149 -15.02 -5.62 -1.27
CA TYR A 149 -13.77 -5.86 -0.54
C TYR A 149 -13.69 -7.30 -0.01
N GLY A 150 -14.78 -7.81 0.56
CA GLY A 150 -14.84 -9.21 1.01
C GLY A 150 -14.62 -10.21 -0.14
N GLN A 151 -15.25 -9.98 -1.30
CA GLN A 151 -15.04 -10.82 -2.49
C GLN A 151 -13.63 -10.69 -3.05
N ALA A 152 -13.03 -9.50 -3.02
CA ALA A 152 -11.64 -9.29 -3.39
C ALA A 152 -10.68 -10.11 -2.50
N VAL A 153 -10.90 -10.11 -1.18
CA VAL A 153 -10.11 -10.94 -0.25
C VAL A 153 -10.25 -12.44 -0.57
N ARG A 154 -11.48 -12.93 -0.83
CA ARG A 154 -11.70 -14.33 -1.25
C ARG A 154 -10.88 -14.67 -2.50
N ARG A 155 -10.87 -13.78 -3.50
CA ARG A 155 -10.10 -13.97 -4.73
C ARG A 155 -8.60 -13.94 -4.48
N ALA A 156 -8.10 -13.05 -3.61
CA ALA A 156 -6.69 -13.00 -3.23
C ALA A 156 -6.23 -14.31 -2.57
N ILE A 157 -7.05 -14.87 -1.66
CA ILE A 157 -6.80 -16.18 -1.04
C ILE A 157 -6.74 -17.28 -2.10
N LEU A 158 -7.73 -17.34 -2.99
CA LEU A 158 -7.80 -18.35 -4.07
C LEU A 158 -6.66 -18.20 -5.09
N ALA A 159 -6.14 -17.00 -5.28
CA ALA A 159 -4.98 -16.72 -6.12
C ALA A 159 -3.64 -17.10 -5.46
N GLY A 160 -3.62 -17.43 -4.17
CA GLY A 160 -2.43 -17.85 -3.46
C GLY A 160 -1.59 -16.71 -2.87
N PHE A 161 -2.16 -15.52 -2.70
CA PHE A 161 -1.50 -14.46 -1.93
C PHE A 161 -1.37 -14.84 -0.45
N SER A 162 -0.28 -14.42 0.16
CA SER A 162 -0.02 -14.61 1.59
C SER A 162 -0.83 -13.66 2.48
N GLY A 163 -1.44 -12.62 1.89
CA GLY A 163 -2.21 -11.63 2.61
C GLY A 163 -2.74 -10.51 1.74
N ILE A 164 -3.42 -9.57 2.38
CA ILE A 164 -3.93 -8.32 1.77
C ILE A 164 -3.55 -7.10 2.61
N GLU A 165 -3.48 -5.96 1.95
CA GLU A 165 -3.41 -4.65 2.60
C GLU A 165 -4.57 -3.78 2.13
N ILE A 166 -5.33 -3.18 3.05
CA ILE A 166 -6.35 -2.19 2.70
C ILE A 166 -5.67 -0.85 2.43
N HIS A 167 -5.90 -0.28 1.25
CA HIS A 167 -5.38 1.04 0.92
C HIS A 167 -6.26 2.15 1.50
N GLY A 168 -6.07 2.43 2.80
CA GLY A 168 -6.75 3.51 3.53
C GLY A 168 -5.95 4.81 3.61
N ALA A 169 -5.03 5.03 2.65
CA ALA A 169 -4.15 6.19 2.58
C ALA A 169 -4.35 6.99 1.28
N ASN A 170 -3.56 8.05 1.09
CA ASN A 170 -3.39 8.80 -0.16
C ASN A 170 -4.70 9.35 -0.74
N ARG A 171 -5.67 9.66 0.12
CA ARG A 171 -7.00 10.24 -0.19
C ARG A 171 -7.93 9.30 -0.96
N PHE A 172 -7.66 7.99 -1.01
CA PHE A 172 -8.54 6.99 -1.61
C PHE A 172 -9.78 6.71 -0.75
N LEU A 173 -10.71 5.93 -1.24
CA LEU A 173 -12.07 5.83 -0.69
C LEU A 173 -12.13 5.57 0.83
N PRO A 174 -11.34 4.63 1.43
CA PRO A 174 -11.42 4.44 2.88
C PRO A 174 -10.95 5.67 3.68
N GLN A 175 -9.94 6.41 3.18
CA GLN A 175 -9.54 7.68 3.78
C GLN A 175 -10.62 8.76 3.57
N GLN A 176 -11.30 8.79 2.42
CA GLN A 176 -12.39 9.74 2.17
C GLN A 176 -13.53 9.57 3.18
N PHE A 177 -13.85 8.34 3.61
CA PHE A 177 -14.83 8.11 4.67
C PHE A 177 -14.35 8.59 6.03
N PHE A 178 -13.06 8.48 6.32
CA PHE A 178 -12.46 8.95 7.57
C PHE A 178 -12.30 10.46 7.63
N SER A 179 -12.04 11.12 6.50
CA SER A 179 -11.75 12.56 6.41
C SER A 179 -13.03 13.41 6.46
N GLN A 180 -13.11 14.34 7.39
CA GLN A 180 -14.18 15.34 7.43
C GLN A 180 -14.18 16.26 6.20
N GLN A 181 -13.04 16.40 5.52
CA GLN A 181 -12.95 17.16 4.27
C GLN A 181 -13.72 16.47 3.11
N ALA A 182 -13.96 15.17 3.20
CA ALA A 182 -14.60 14.39 2.14
C ALA A 182 -15.94 13.77 2.56
N ASN A 183 -16.20 13.58 3.86
CA ASN A 183 -17.38 12.91 4.39
C ASN A 183 -18.24 13.87 5.22
N HIS A 184 -19.32 14.37 4.60
CA HIS A 184 -20.34 15.23 5.22
C HIS A 184 -21.69 14.49 5.37
N ARG A 185 -21.67 13.18 5.48
CA ARG A 185 -22.90 12.38 5.62
C ARG A 185 -23.54 12.57 6.98
N THR A 186 -24.86 12.38 7.03
CA THR A 186 -25.67 12.47 8.25
C THR A 186 -26.30 11.13 8.65
N ASP A 187 -26.07 10.07 7.87
CA ASP A 187 -26.45 8.69 8.21
C ASP A 187 -25.32 8.00 9.02
N LYS A 188 -25.45 6.69 9.29
CA LYS A 188 -24.46 5.92 10.04
C LYS A 188 -23.04 6.01 9.45
N TRP A 189 -22.91 6.26 8.16
CA TRP A 189 -21.64 6.36 7.45
C TRP A 189 -20.98 7.74 7.55
N GLY A 190 -21.63 8.69 8.23
CA GLY A 190 -21.07 9.97 8.65
C GLY A 190 -20.12 9.86 9.85
N ASP A 191 -20.21 8.77 10.63
CA ASP A 191 -19.20 8.42 11.62
C ASP A 191 -17.91 8.01 10.86
N LYS A 192 -16.83 8.78 11.08
CA LYS A 192 -15.55 8.60 10.39
C LYS A 192 -14.91 7.21 10.60
N PHE A 193 -15.27 6.50 11.65
CA PHE A 193 -14.76 5.15 11.94
C PHE A 193 -15.63 4.04 11.36
N ALA A 194 -16.89 4.32 11.02
CA ALA A 194 -17.87 3.29 10.66
C ALA A 194 -17.42 2.47 9.42
N PHE A 195 -17.01 3.15 8.36
CA PHE A 195 -16.60 2.46 7.12
C PHE A 195 -15.30 1.66 7.29
N PRO A 196 -14.18 2.23 7.80
CA PRO A 196 -12.97 1.46 8.04
C PRO A 196 -13.15 0.24 8.95
N ILE A 197 -13.95 0.36 10.02
CA ILE A 197 -14.25 -0.76 10.93
C ILE A 197 -15.08 -1.83 10.23
N ALA A 198 -16.10 -1.43 9.46
CA ALA A 198 -16.92 -2.37 8.70
C ALA A 198 -16.10 -3.15 7.67
N LEU A 199 -15.13 -2.50 6.99
CA LEU A 199 -14.19 -3.18 6.08
C LEU A 199 -13.41 -4.27 6.81
N ILE A 200 -12.73 -3.94 7.91
CA ILE A 200 -11.93 -4.91 8.67
C ILE A 200 -12.80 -6.06 9.15
N THR A 201 -14.00 -5.77 9.64
CA THR A 201 -14.94 -6.79 10.11
C THR A 201 -15.30 -7.76 8.99
N ARG A 202 -15.71 -7.23 7.83
CA ARG A 202 -16.08 -8.07 6.67
C ARG A 202 -14.90 -8.89 6.15
N ILE A 203 -13.73 -8.30 6.06
CA ILE A 203 -12.50 -8.99 5.66
C ILE A 203 -12.18 -10.14 6.59
N SER A 204 -12.25 -9.91 7.90
CA SER A 204 -12.02 -10.96 8.91
C SER A 204 -12.97 -12.15 8.78
N GLU A 205 -14.25 -11.91 8.49
CA GLU A 205 -15.23 -12.99 8.26
C GLU A 205 -14.82 -13.86 7.06
N VAL A 206 -14.34 -13.22 5.98
CA VAL A 206 -13.89 -13.93 4.78
C VAL A 206 -12.60 -14.71 5.06
N VAL A 207 -11.63 -14.09 5.72
CA VAL A 207 -10.36 -14.74 6.08
C VAL A 207 -10.60 -15.96 6.97
N LYS A 208 -11.42 -15.84 8.01
CA LYS A 208 -11.80 -16.97 8.88
C LYS A 208 -12.41 -18.14 8.12
N LYS A 209 -13.11 -17.87 7.02
CA LYS A 209 -13.81 -18.89 6.23
C LYS A 209 -12.93 -19.57 5.19
N TYR A 210 -11.98 -18.86 4.59
CA TYR A 210 -11.30 -19.30 3.36
C TYR A 210 -9.78 -19.39 3.47
N ALA A 211 -9.14 -18.71 4.43
CA ALA A 211 -7.69 -18.63 4.53
C ALA A 211 -7.10 -19.57 5.59
N SER A 212 -5.77 -19.76 5.50
CA SER A 212 -4.96 -20.32 6.60
C SER A 212 -4.87 -19.33 7.76
N GLU A 213 -4.50 -19.85 8.95
CA GLU A 213 -4.38 -19.03 10.17
C GLU A 213 -3.34 -17.92 10.04
N ASP A 214 -2.28 -18.13 9.24
CA ASP A 214 -1.18 -17.20 9.00
C ASP A 214 -1.43 -16.21 7.84
N PHE A 215 -2.66 -16.06 7.36
CA PHE A 215 -2.99 -15.09 6.32
C PHE A 215 -2.90 -13.66 6.83
N ILE A 216 -2.07 -12.83 6.18
CA ILE A 216 -1.71 -11.50 6.64
C ILE A 216 -2.82 -10.48 6.31
N ILE A 217 -3.22 -9.68 7.29
CA ILE A 217 -4.17 -8.57 7.10
C ILE A 217 -3.50 -7.27 7.54
N GLY A 218 -3.30 -6.35 6.59
CA GLY A 218 -2.73 -5.03 6.84
C GLY A 218 -3.68 -3.88 6.53
N TYR A 219 -3.42 -2.73 7.14
CA TYR A 219 -4.10 -1.47 6.82
C TYR A 219 -3.08 -0.36 6.63
N ARG A 220 -3.09 0.29 5.45
CA ARG A 220 -2.27 1.45 5.17
C ARG A 220 -3.06 2.73 5.38
N LEU A 221 -2.49 3.70 6.09
CA LEU A 221 -3.11 5.00 6.35
C LEU A 221 -2.12 6.15 6.13
N SER A 222 -2.64 7.32 5.77
CA SER A 222 -1.89 8.58 5.81
C SER A 222 -1.94 9.12 7.24
N PRO A 223 -0.82 9.51 7.86
CA PRO A 223 -0.81 10.01 9.22
C PRO A 223 -1.58 11.32 9.42
N GLU A 224 -1.67 12.15 8.38
CA GLU A 224 -2.34 13.44 8.43
C GLU A 224 -2.71 13.94 7.03
N GLU A 225 -3.62 14.90 6.94
CA GLU A 225 -3.95 15.63 5.71
C GLU A 225 -3.44 17.07 5.81
N THR A 226 -2.91 17.58 4.71
CA THR A 226 -2.33 18.94 4.65
C THR A 226 -3.35 20.02 4.24
N TYR A 227 -4.62 19.63 4.09
CA TYR A 227 -5.68 20.56 3.75
C TYR A 227 -6.21 21.31 4.96
N LYS A 228 -6.80 22.48 4.71
CA LYS A 228 -7.68 23.10 5.68
C LYS A 228 -8.84 22.13 5.97
N ASP A 229 -9.15 21.93 7.23
CA ASP A 229 -10.17 20.98 7.71
C ASP A 229 -9.83 19.48 7.48
N GLY A 230 -8.57 19.16 7.12
CA GLY A 230 -8.05 17.81 7.12
C GLY A 230 -7.80 17.28 8.56
N TYR A 231 -7.75 15.97 8.71
CA TYR A 231 -7.44 15.38 10.01
C TYR A 231 -5.94 15.46 10.34
N HIS A 232 -5.64 15.47 11.63
CA HIS A 232 -4.28 15.48 12.18
C HIS A 232 -3.82 14.07 12.58
N TYR A 233 -2.52 13.92 12.83
CA TYR A 233 -1.92 12.64 13.24
C TYR A 233 -2.54 12.04 14.50
N THR A 234 -3.07 12.84 15.42
CA THR A 234 -3.74 12.37 16.64
C THR A 234 -5.02 11.60 16.31
N GLU A 235 -5.78 12.06 15.32
CA GLU A 235 -6.97 11.37 14.84
C GLU A 235 -6.63 10.09 14.05
N ALA A 236 -5.53 10.13 13.29
CA ALA A 236 -5.03 8.94 12.59
C ALA A 236 -4.52 7.87 13.57
N ILE A 237 -3.91 8.27 14.70
CA ILE A 237 -3.57 7.36 15.80
C ILE A 237 -4.84 6.75 16.40
N GLU A 238 -5.89 7.56 16.64
CA GLU A 238 -7.18 7.05 17.12
C GLU A 238 -7.80 6.04 16.15
N LEU A 239 -7.74 6.32 14.84
CA LEU A 239 -8.17 5.36 13.81
C LEU A 239 -7.37 4.04 13.91
N ALA A 240 -6.05 4.12 13.99
CA ALA A 240 -5.19 2.95 14.09
C ALA A 240 -5.50 2.11 15.35
N GLN A 241 -5.75 2.76 16.50
CA GLN A 241 -6.18 2.09 17.73
C GLN A 241 -7.51 1.37 17.54
N LYS A 242 -8.53 2.07 17.01
CA LYS A 242 -9.85 1.46 16.76
C LYS A 242 -9.80 0.28 15.79
N LEU A 243 -9.01 0.37 14.74
CA LEU A 243 -8.81 -0.71 13.77
C LEU A 243 -8.13 -1.94 14.39
N THR A 244 -7.34 -1.76 15.45
CA THR A 244 -6.60 -2.84 16.11
C THR A 244 -7.28 -3.41 17.35
N GLU A 245 -8.34 -2.78 17.86
CA GLU A 245 -9.10 -3.23 19.06
C GLU A 245 -9.61 -4.67 18.97
N ASN A 246 -10.05 -5.09 17.79
CA ASN A 246 -10.59 -6.44 17.57
C ASN A 246 -9.53 -7.51 17.31
N GLY A 247 -8.26 -7.15 17.34
CA GLY A 247 -7.15 -8.09 17.14
C GLY A 247 -7.05 -8.69 15.73
N LEU A 248 -7.67 -8.06 14.72
CA LEU A 248 -7.80 -8.61 13.36
C LEU A 248 -6.64 -8.22 12.42
N LEU A 249 -5.87 -7.19 12.77
CA LEU A 249 -4.77 -6.70 11.95
C LEU A 249 -3.42 -7.26 12.42
N ASP A 250 -2.59 -7.64 11.46
CA ASP A 250 -1.18 -7.97 11.65
C ASP A 250 -0.32 -6.71 11.71
N TYR A 251 -0.65 -5.70 10.89
CA TYR A 251 0.14 -4.47 10.84
C TYR A 251 -0.67 -3.22 10.44
N ILE A 252 -0.13 -2.09 10.87
CA ILE A 252 -0.45 -0.75 10.35
C ILE A 252 0.73 -0.27 9.51
N HIS A 253 0.46 0.30 8.31
CA HIS A 253 1.47 0.83 7.40
C HIS A 253 1.28 2.34 7.22
N LEU A 254 2.23 3.14 7.67
CA LEU A 254 2.19 4.60 7.52
C LEU A 254 2.60 5.02 6.12
N SER A 255 1.73 5.76 5.41
CA SER A 255 2.06 6.35 4.11
C SER A 255 2.58 7.77 4.31
N GLN A 256 3.90 7.97 4.22
CA GLN A 256 4.56 9.25 4.48
C GLN A 256 5.80 9.46 3.61
N PHE A 257 6.29 10.71 3.54
CA PHE A 257 7.44 11.07 2.70
C PHE A 257 8.80 10.78 3.35
N SER A 258 8.84 10.67 4.68
CA SER A 258 10.06 10.33 5.44
C SER A 258 9.74 9.27 6.48
N ALA A 259 10.52 8.18 6.51
CA ALA A 259 10.32 7.05 7.42
C ALA A 259 10.39 7.44 8.90
N VAL A 260 11.12 8.50 9.22
CA VAL A 260 11.27 9.10 10.56
C VAL A 260 10.73 10.54 10.58
N GLY A 261 9.78 10.86 9.70
CA GLY A 261 9.18 12.18 9.59
C GLY A 261 8.39 12.59 10.83
N THR A 262 8.43 13.88 11.16
CA THR A 262 7.59 14.50 12.18
C THR A 262 6.30 15.01 11.55
N PRO A 263 5.26 15.37 12.35
CA PRO A 263 4.04 15.96 11.82
C PRO A 263 4.31 17.15 10.90
N PHE A 264 3.65 17.17 9.75
CA PHE A 264 3.79 18.24 8.78
C PHE A 264 2.93 19.46 9.17
N VAL A 265 1.73 19.21 9.71
CA VAL A 265 0.76 20.26 10.06
C VAL A 265 1.18 20.96 11.35
N ASP A 266 1.59 20.24 12.38
CA ASP A 266 2.11 20.82 13.62
C ASP A 266 3.64 20.72 13.69
N GLN A 267 4.32 21.71 13.14
CA GLN A 267 5.78 21.78 13.09
C GLN A 267 6.46 21.98 14.46
N ASN A 268 5.72 22.23 15.53
CA ASN A 268 6.27 22.27 16.89
C ASN A 268 6.55 20.88 17.45
N VAL A 269 5.85 19.87 16.97
CA VAL A 269 6.08 18.48 17.35
C VAL A 269 7.31 17.95 16.61
N LYS A 270 8.38 17.65 17.36
CA LYS A 270 9.66 17.14 16.82
C LYS A 270 9.83 15.65 16.96
N ARG A 271 8.84 14.95 17.51
CA ARG A 271 8.86 13.50 17.63
C ARG A 271 8.46 12.84 16.30
N PRO A 272 9.17 11.80 15.87
CA PRO A 272 8.77 11.04 14.67
C PRO A 272 7.36 10.46 14.79
N LEU A 273 6.60 10.52 13.72
CA LEU A 273 5.27 9.91 13.64
C LEU A 273 5.32 8.40 13.94
N VAL A 274 6.31 7.69 13.38
CA VAL A 274 6.50 6.25 13.64
C VAL A 274 6.64 5.94 15.12
N THR A 275 7.34 6.76 15.89
CA THR A 275 7.49 6.59 17.36
C THR A 275 6.14 6.76 18.06
N MET A 276 5.39 7.80 17.70
CA MET A 276 4.10 8.09 18.34
C MET A 276 3.06 7.01 18.04
N PHE A 277 3.01 6.53 16.79
CA PHE A 277 2.13 5.41 16.42
C PHE A 277 2.52 4.12 17.14
N LYS A 278 3.84 3.79 17.21
CA LYS A 278 4.29 2.57 17.90
C LYS A 278 3.92 2.53 19.38
N GLU A 279 4.02 3.65 20.06
CA GLU A 279 3.61 3.77 21.47
C GLU A 279 2.09 3.61 21.68
N ALA A 280 1.29 3.98 20.67
CA ALA A 280 -0.16 3.95 20.75
C ALA A 280 -0.78 2.60 20.35
N LEU A 281 -0.04 1.78 19.57
CA LEU A 281 -0.53 0.51 19.06
C LEU A 281 -0.32 -0.65 20.06
N PRO A 282 -1.16 -1.71 20.01
CA PRO A 282 -0.90 -2.95 20.71
C PRO A 282 0.48 -3.53 20.31
N LYS A 283 1.19 -4.13 21.26
CA LYS A 283 2.56 -4.64 21.07
C LYS A 283 2.67 -5.74 20.02
N ASP A 284 1.61 -6.48 19.81
CA ASP A 284 1.49 -7.60 18.87
C ASP A 284 1.07 -7.16 17.46
N VAL A 285 0.78 -5.88 17.25
CA VAL A 285 0.54 -5.29 15.93
C VAL A 285 1.84 -4.66 15.42
N ALA A 286 2.31 -5.11 14.27
CA ALA A 286 3.51 -4.57 13.66
C ALA A 286 3.26 -3.18 13.06
N LEU A 287 4.28 -2.32 13.08
CA LEU A 287 4.24 -1.01 12.44
C LEU A 287 5.22 -0.97 11.28
N ILE A 288 4.71 -0.70 10.08
CA ILE A 288 5.50 -0.46 8.87
C ILE A 288 5.63 1.04 8.66
N THR A 289 6.85 1.52 8.47
CA THR A 289 7.12 2.88 8.02
C THR A 289 7.68 2.89 6.60
N VAL A 290 7.45 3.96 5.86
CA VAL A 290 7.96 4.19 4.49
C VAL A 290 8.35 5.66 4.33
N GLY A 291 9.24 5.94 3.41
CA GLY A 291 9.58 7.30 2.96
C GLY A 291 11.08 7.56 2.93
N GLY A 292 11.62 7.75 1.73
CA GLY A 292 12.98 8.20 1.50
C GLY A 292 14.10 7.21 1.87
N VAL A 293 13.79 5.99 2.30
CA VAL A 293 14.79 5.00 2.73
C VAL A 293 15.53 4.43 1.52
N ARG A 294 16.87 4.53 1.55
CA ARG A 294 17.77 4.13 0.47
C ARG A 294 18.89 3.17 0.92
N ASN A 295 19.36 3.27 2.15
CA ASN A 295 20.54 2.57 2.65
C ASN A 295 20.29 1.94 4.03
N ALA A 296 21.19 1.07 4.49
CA ALA A 296 21.06 0.33 5.73
C ALA A 296 21.03 1.24 6.98
N GLN A 297 21.73 2.37 6.96
CA GLN A 297 21.70 3.31 8.07
C GLN A 297 20.30 3.88 8.27
N GLN A 298 19.63 4.31 7.19
CA GLN A 298 18.24 4.81 7.26
C GLN A 298 17.24 3.73 7.67
N VAL A 299 17.48 2.46 7.30
CA VAL A 299 16.69 1.34 7.81
C VAL A 299 16.87 1.20 9.32
N THR A 300 18.11 1.24 9.81
CA THR A 300 18.41 1.17 11.25
C THR A 300 17.76 2.32 12.00
N GLU A 301 17.87 3.55 11.51
CA GLU A 301 17.24 4.75 12.08
C GLU A 301 15.70 4.60 12.21
N ALA A 302 15.06 4.03 11.18
CA ALA A 302 13.62 3.78 11.19
C ALA A 302 13.22 2.71 12.23
N LEU A 303 13.99 1.62 12.34
CA LEU A 303 13.76 0.57 13.33
C LEU A 303 14.01 1.09 14.78
N GLU A 304 15.05 1.88 14.97
CA GLU A 304 15.34 2.50 16.27
C GLU A 304 14.28 3.54 16.67
N ALA A 305 13.66 4.20 15.70
CA ALA A 305 12.53 5.10 15.93
C ALA A 305 11.21 4.37 16.29
N GLY A 306 11.18 3.04 16.20
CA GLY A 306 10.05 2.22 16.65
C GLY A 306 9.33 1.44 15.57
N ALA A 307 9.76 1.49 14.30
CA ALA A 307 9.21 0.62 13.27
C ALA A 307 9.55 -0.85 13.56
N ASP A 308 8.63 -1.76 13.24
CA ASP A 308 8.91 -3.20 13.23
C ASP A 308 9.39 -3.65 11.84
N LEU A 309 8.92 -2.95 10.80
CA LEU A 309 9.21 -3.21 9.39
C LEU A 309 9.47 -1.89 8.66
N VAL A 310 10.37 -1.93 7.68
CA VAL A 310 10.71 -0.76 6.85
C VAL A 310 10.39 -1.04 5.40
N ALA A 311 9.50 -0.23 4.83
CA ALA A 311 9.11 -0.37 3.44
C ALA A 311 9.98 0.53 2.54
N MET A 312 10.49 -0.06 1.46
CA MET A 312 11.32 0.58 0.46
C MET A 312 10.61 0.53 -0.90
N GLY A 313 10.35 1.67 -1.50
CA GLY A 313 9.81 1.77 -2.87
C GLY A 313 10.93 1.96 -3.88
N ILE A 314 11.32 3.21 -4.11
CA ILE A 314 12.24 3.62 -5.17
C ILE A 314 13.58 2.86 -5.12
N GLN A 315 14.11 2.57 -3.93
CA GLN A 315 15.38 1.85 -3.83
C GLN A 315 15.29 0.43 -4.38
N LEU A 316 14.19 -0.29 -4.14
CA LEU A 316 13.98 -1.62 -4.70
C LEU A 316 13.58 -1.59 -6.20
N ILE A 317 13.11 -0.44 -6.70
CA ILE A 317 12.98 -0.23 -8.15
C ILE A 317 14.37 -0.19 -8.80
N ILE A 318 15.29 0.60 -8.22
CA ILE A 318 16.63 0.86 -8.75
C ILE A 318 17.57 -0.33 -8.52
N GLU A 319 17.49 -0.95 -7.36
CA GLU A 319 18.29 -2.10 -6.96
C GLU A 319 17.41 -3.25 -6.44
N PRO A 320 16.92 -4.10 -7.34
CA PRO A 320 16.08 -5.24 -6.97
C PRO A 320 16.73 -6.20 -5.96
N LYS A 321 18.04 -6.30 -5.98
CA LYS A 321 18.85 -7.20 -5.14
C LYS A 321 19.49 -6.49 -3.95
N TRP A 322 18.88 -5.39 -3.49
CA TRP A 322 19.40 -4.60 -2.38
C TRP A 322 19.60 -5.44 -1.11
N VAL A 323 18.61 -6.26 -0.75
CA VAL A 323 18.67 -7.09 0.47
C VAL A 323 19.75 -8.17 0.35
N GLU A 324 19.78 -8.86 -0.79
CA GLU A 324 20.75 -9.94 -1.05
C GLU A 324 22.20 -9.40 -1.06
N LYS A 325 22.43 -8.22 -1.65
CA LYS A 325 23.76 -7.58 -1.67
C LYS A 325 24.23 -7.20 -0.27
N HIS A 326 23.33 -6.64 0.56
CA HIS A 326 23.65 -6.33 1.95
C HIS A 326 23.96 -7.60 2.75
N ALA A 327 23.15 -8.66 2.62
CA ALA A 327 23.40 -9.93 3.29
C ALA A 327 24.71 -10.59 2.87
N ALA A 328 25.19 -10.34 1.63
CA ALA A 328 26.47 -10.82 1.12
C ALA A 328 27.65 -9.91 1.49
N GLY A 329 27.45 -8.76 2.12
CA GLY A 329 28.51 -7.77 2.38
C GLY A 329 28.95 -7.00 1.13
N GLU A 330 28.15 -6.98 0.07
CA GLU A 330 28.41 -6.34 -1.22
C GLU A 330 27.79 -4.94 -1.32
N GLU A 331 27.78 -4.17 -0.24
CA GLU A 331 27.13 -2.85 -0.17
C GLU A 331 27.68 -1.86 -1.20
N SER A 332 28.98 -1.96 -1.53
CA SER A 332 29.61 -1.12 -2.55
C SER A 332 29.09 -1.36 -3.98
N ALA A 333 28.43 -2.51 -4.19
CA ALA A 333 27.81 -2.87 -5.47
C ALA A 333 26.32 -2.47 -5.57
N VAL A 334 25.76 -1.85 -4.52
CA VAL A 334 24.38 -1.38 -4.52
C VAL A 334 24.22 -0.16 -5.42
N ARG A 335 23.25 -0.22 -6.33
CA ARG A 335 22.90 0.88 -7.23
C ARG A 335 22.01 1.89 -6.52
N TYR A 336 22.29 3.18 -6.69
CA TYR A 336 21.52 4.30 -6.15
C TYR A 336 21.01 5.26 -7.22
N VAL A 337 21.36 5.03 -8.48
CA VAL A 337 21.02 5.85 -9.63
C VAL A 337 20.42 4.97 -10.70
N LEU A 338 19.36 5.40 -11.35
CA LEU A 338 18.69 4.70 -12.44
C LEU A 338 19.17 5.27 -13.78
N SER A 339 19.67 4.40 -14.67
CA SER A 339 19.96 4.77 -16.05
C SER A 339 18.84 4.29 -16.98
N PRO A 340 18.49 5.04 -18.05
CA PRO A 340 17.59 4.55 -19.09
C PRO A 340 18.04 3.22 -19.71
N THR A 341 19.33 2.96 -19.77
CA THR A 341 19.90 1.69 -20.25
C THR A 341 19.63 0.50 -19.34
N ASP A 342 19.19 0.74 -18.10
CA ASP A 342 18.93 -0.29 -17.10
C ASP A 342 17.50 -0.84 -17.15
N TYR A 343 16.55 -0.16 -17.81
CA TYR A 343 15.12 -0.50 -17.71
C TYR A 343 14.82 -1.94 -18.10
N GLU A 344 15.41 -2.44 -19.18
CA GLU A 344 15.23 -3.82 -19.62
C GLU A 344 15.80 -4.83 -18.62
N THR A 345 17.02 -4.61 -18.14
CA THR A 345 17.69 -5.48 -17.16
C THR A 345 16.97 -5.49 -15.82
N LEU A 346 16.39 -4.35 -15.43
CA LEU A 346 15.61 -4.20 -14.20
C LEU A 346 14.16 -4.62 -14.36
N ARG A 347 13.76 -5.08 -15.57
CA ARG A 347 12.38 -5.47 -15.87
C ARG A 347 11.38 -4.37 -15.49
N ILE A 348 11.70 -3.10 -15.73
CA ILE A 348 10.81 -1.98 -15.49
C ILE A 348 9.90 -1.82 -16.72
N PRO A 349 8.59 -2.01 -16.59
CA PRO A 349 7.66 -1.86 -17.71
C PRO A 349 7.65 -0.42 -18.26
N GLU A 350 7.50 -0.26 -19.55
CA GLU A 350 7.53 1.06 -20.22
C GLU A 350 6.43 2.00 -19.67
N PRO A 351 5.18 1.56 -19.42
CA PRO A 351 4.19 2.43 -18.79
C PRO A 351 4.60 2.95 -17.41
N ALA A 352 5.24 2.11 -16.59
CA ALA A 352 5.77 2.52 -15.29
C ALA A 352 6.87 3.58 -15.43
N VAL A 353 7.78 3.40 -16.39
CA VAL A 353 8.82 4.40 -16.68
C VAL A 353 8.17 5.75 -17.00
N ARG A 354 7.21 5.77 -17.91
CA ARG A 354 6.50 7.00 -18.31
C ARG A 354 5.82 7.66 -17.12
N MET A 355 5.06 6.90 -16.35
CA MET A 355 4.34 7.41 -15.18
C MET A 355 5.30 7.95 -14.11
N TRP A 356 6.44 7.27 -13.84
CA TRP A 356 7.39 7.70 -12.82
C TRP A 356 8.27 8.85 -13.27
N LEU A 357 8.74 8.84 -14.53
CA LEU A 357 9.63 9.87 -15.09
C LEU A 357 8.91 11.18 -15.37
N GLU A 358 7.65 11.10 -15.77
CA GLU A 358 6.82 12.26 -16.13
C GLU A 358 5.93 12.73 -14.95
N GLY A 359 5.77 11.87 -13.92
CA GLY A 359 4.86 12.08 -12.79
C GLY A 359 5.52 12.40 -11.47
N ALA A 360 4.80 12.11 -10.40
CA ALA A 360 5.15 12.48 -9.01
C ALA A 360 6.48 11.89 -8.50
N LEU A 361 6.98 10.79 -9.06
CA LEU A 361 8.24 10.17 -8.62
C LEU A 361 9.48 10.77 -9.26
N LYS A 362 9.36 11.62 -10.27
CA LYS A 362 10.49 12.24 -10.98
C LYS A 362 11.47 12.93 -10.04
N GLU A 363 10.99 13.61 -9.01
CA GLU A 363 11.83 14.32 -8.04
C GLU A 363 12.55 13.38 -7.06
N PHE A 364 12.06 12.15 -6.90
CA PHE A 364 12.57 11.17 -5.95
C PHE A 364 13.54 10.16 -6.58
N VAL A 365 13.51 9.98 -7.90
CA VAL A 365 14.43 9.08 -8.62
C VAL A 365 15.63 9.88 -9.09
N ARG A 366 16.84 9.43 -8.71
CA ARG A 366 18.06 9.98 -9.26
C ARG A 366 18.38 9.27 -10.56
N PHE A 367 18.45 10.05 -11.65
CA PHE A 367 18.87 9.55 -12.95
C PHE A 367 20.37 9.77 -13.16
N ALA A 368 21.03 8.82 -13.83
CA ALA A 368 22.37 9.04 -14.37
C ALA A 368 22.29 10.25 -15.32
N LYS A 369 23.19 11.22 -15.16
CA LYS A 369 23.37 12.24 -16.17
C LYS A 369 23.84 11.52 -17.44
N ASP A 370 23.19 11.77 -18.58
CA ASP A 370 23.71 11.32 -19.84
C ASP A 370 25.18 11.77 -19.93
N GLU A 371 26.09 10.84 -19.82
CA GLU A 371 27.46 11.09 -20.22
C GLU A 371 27.42 11.24 -21.74
N LYS A 372 27.42 12.51 -22.21
CA LYS A 372 27.60 12.87 -23.61
C LYS A 372 29.06 12.75 -23.98
#